data_450d60d356feef8314f5117c9774be62
#
_entry.id   450d60d356feef8314f5117c9774be62
#
_cell.length_a   1.000
_cell.length_b   1.000
_cell.length_c   1.000
_cell.angle_alpha   90.00
_cell.angle_beta   90.00
_cell.angle_gamma   90.00
#
_symmetry.space_group_name_H-M   'P 1'
#
loop_
_entity.id
_entity.type
_entity.pdbx_description
1 polymer ?
#
loop_
_entity_poly.entity_id
_entity_poly.type
_entity_poly.pdbx_seq_one_letter_code
_entity_poly.pdbx_strand_id
1 'polypeptide(L)'
;MLIDTLNECIIDMKTVHEMETASADTKKQALADYNFKQLILNLKQMIDEVNLAVQNSEFRPSSNVISALKSFLGSCDKVVQVGAANNATTQYITSESKKLYAVIGQEWTEYYFKATANILSLLDTVKGIIPDENKAIYATNKIKKAASWNTSIDNYNYLKQGIAEADKILEDLDLDEDSEILAFLKLVSEGKATILNLTDEILNWIKTENLADKLYINF
;
A
#
# COMPACT_ATOMS: atom_id res chain seq x y z
N MET A 1 6.67 2.89 -22.72
CA MET A 1 5.39 2.87 -21.95
C MET A 1 4.18 2.76 -22.88
N LEU A 2 3.73 3.80 -23.61
CA LEU A 2 2.52 3.68 -24.46
C LEU A 2 2.66 2.64 -25.59
N ILE A 3 3.82 2.59 -26.25
CA ILE A 3 4.14 1.64 -27.33
C ILE A 3 4.21 0.21 -26.78
N ASP A 4 4.73 0.01 -25.59
CA ASP A 4 4.82 -1.32 -24.95
C ASP A 4 3.42 -1.83 -24.60
N THR A 5 2.57 -0.96 -24.05
CA THR A 5 1.17 -1.26 -23.74
C THR A 5 0.36 -1.57 -25.01
N LEU A 6 0.58 -0.85 -26.11
CA LEU A 6 -0.06 -1.13 -27.40
C LEU A 6 0.42 -2.45 -27.99
N ASN A 7 1.70 -2.77 -27.90
CA ASN A 7 2.23 -4.06 -28.35
C ASN A 7 1.68 -5.22 -27.55
N GLU A 8 1.54 -5.08 -26.23
CA GLU A 8 0.88 -6.09 -25.38
C GLU A 8 -0.59 -6.27 -25.78
N CYS A 9 -1.31 -5.18 -26.01
CA CYS A 9 -2.71 -5.23 -26.43
C CYS A 9 -2.88 -5.91 -27.82
N ILE A 10 -1.98 -5.67 -28.77
CA ILE A 10 -1.98 -6.32 -30.10
C ILE A 10 -1.69 -7.82 -29.96
N ILE A 11 -0.77 -8.21 -29.08
CA ILE A 11 -0.45 -9.63 -28.80
C ILE A 11 -1.68 -10.31 -28.18
N ASP A 12 -2.32 -9.67 -27.23
CA ASP A 12 -3.52 -10.21 -26.58
C ASP A 12 -4.71 -10.36 -27.56
N MET A 13 -4.93 -9.37 -28.43
CA MET A 13 -5.95 -9.45 -29.50
C MET A 13 -5.65 -10.57 -30.49
N LYS A 14 -4.40 -10.78 -30.90
CA LYS A 14 -4.02 -11.91 -31.75
C LYS A 14 -4.29 -13.25 -31.08
N THR A 15 -3.92 -13.38 -29.81
CA THR A 15 -4.16 -14.59 -29.01
C THR A 15 -5.66 -14.91 -28.91
N VAL A 16 -6.51 -13.91 -28.68
CA VAL A 16 -7.96 -14.07 -28.66
C VAL A 16 -8.49 -14.54 -30.02
N HIS A 17 -8.02 -13.93 -31.11
CA HIS A 17 -8.44 -14.32 -32.45
C HIS A 17 -8.02 -15.74 -32.83
N GLU A 18 -6.81 -16.15 -32.47
CA GLU A 18 -6.31 -17.51 -32.63
C GLU A 18 -7.13 -18.52 -31.80
N MET A 19 -7.54 -18.15 -30.59
CA MET A 19 -8.44 -18.95 -29.77
C MET A 19 -9.80 -19.15 -30.38
N GLU A 20 -10.36 -18.15 -31.05
CA GLU A 20 -11.70 -18.24 -31.70
C GLU A 20 -11.70 -19.21 -32.89
N THR A 21 -10.58 -19.33 -33.59
CA THR A 21 -10.49 -20.13 -34.83
C THR A 21 -9.96 -21.55 -34.61
N ALA A 22 -9.39 -21.85 -33.47
CA ALA A 22 -8.72 -23.13 -33.19
C ALA A 22 -9.69 -24.25 -32.74
N SER A 23 -9.20 -25.49 -32.73
CA SER A 23 -9.93 -26.64 -32.16
C SER A 23 -10.10 -26.52 -30.64
N ALA A 24 -11.06 -27.26 -30.07
CA ALA A 24 -11.37 -27.19 -28.64
C ALA A 24 -10.16 -27.49 -27.74
N ASP A 25 -9.28 -28.41 -28.13
CA ASP A 25 -8.09 -28.73 -27.35
C ASP A 25 -6.99 -27.67 -27.48
N THR A 26 -6.80 -27.11 -28.67
CA THR A 26 -5.92 -25.98 -28.91
C THR A 26 -6.37 -24.74 -28.14
N LYS A 27 -7.70 -24.49 -28.06
CA LYS A 27 -8.28 -23.41 -27.26
C LYS A 27 -7.99 -23.57 -25.78
N LYS A 28 -8.13 -24.78 -25.23
CA LYS A 28 -7.79 -25.04 -23.81
C LYS A 28 -6.32 -24.82 -23.50
N GLN A 29 -5.43 -25.28 -24.41
CA GLN A 29 -3.98 -25.07 -24.23
C GLN A 29 -3.63 -23.57 -24.29
N ALA A 30 -4.11 -22.85 -25.29
CA ALA A 30 -3.86 -21.43 -25.45
C ALA A 30 -4.37 -20.62 -24.21
N LEU A 31 -5.52 -20.99 -23.66
CA LEU A 31 -6.05 -20.38 -22.44
C LEU A 31 -5.17 -20.67 -21.21
N ALA A 32 -4.65 -21.90 -21.07
CA ALA A 32 -3.75 -22.28 -19.99
C ALA A 32 -2.43 -21.50 -20.07
N ASP A 33 -1.86 -21.37 -21.25
CA ASP A 33 -0.63 -20.60 -21.50
C ASP A 33 -0.83 -19.11 -21.26
N TYR A 34 -1.96 -18.55 -21.69
CA TYR A 34 -2.33 -17.17 -21.42
C TYR A 34 -2.46 -16.91 -19.91
N ASN A 35 -3.20 -17.75 -19.18
CA ASN A 35 -3.36 -17.62 -17.73
C ASN A 35 -2.02 -17.74 -16.98
N PHE A 36 -1.16 -18.65 -17.43
CA PHE A 36 0.19 -18.77 -16.88
C PHE A 36 1.01 -17.49 -17.09
N LYS A 37 0.97 -16.93 -18.32
CA LYS A 37 1.65 -15.67 -18.64
C LYS A 37 1.16 -14.53 -17.74
N GLN A 38 -0.17 -14.41 -17.54
CA GLN A 38 -0.73 -13.37 -16.65
C GLN A 38 -0.28 -13.54 -15.19
N LEU A 39 -0.19 -14.78 -14.69
CA LEU A 39 0.35 -15.06 -13.35
C LEU A 39 1.80 -14.59 -13.21
N ILE A 40 2.63 -14.83 -14.22
CA ILE A 40 4.04 -14.39 -14.20
C ILE A 40 4.14 -12.86 -14.26
N LEU A 41 3.32 -12.18 -15.06
CA LEU A 41 3.29 -10.71 -15.12
C LEU A 41 2.86 -10.10 -13.79
N ASN A 42 1.81 -10.64 -13.18
CA ASN A 42 1.35 -10.18 -11.86
C ASN A 42 2.42 -10.42 -10.78
N LEU A 43 3.13 -11.56 -10.83
CA LEU A 43 4.25 -11.81 -9.92
C LEU A 43 5.37 -10.79 -10.10
N LYS A 44 5.74 -10.50 -11.34
CA LYS A 44 6.78 -9.50 -11.64
C LYS A 44 6.40 -8.16 -11.03
N GLN A 45 5.19 -7.67 -11.29
CA GLN A 45 4.69 -6.42 -10.73
C GLN A 45 4.73 -6.42 -9.20
N MET A 46 4.30 -7.50 -8.57
CA MET A 46 4.36 -7.64 -7.11
C MET A 46 5.80 -7.60 -6.58
N ILE A 47 6.74 -8.28 -7.23
CA ILE A 47 8.15 -8.27 -6.84
C ILE A 47 8.73 -6.87 -7.00
N ASP A 48 8.40 -6.15 -8.06
CA ASP A 48 8.84 -4.78 -8.30
C ASP A 48 8.33 -3.84 -7.19
N GLU A 49 7.08 -3.97 -6.77
CA GLU A 49 6.53 -3.23 -5.63
C GLU A 49 7.20 -3.59 -4.29
N VAL A 50 7.43 -4.89 -4.03
CA VAL A 50 8.17 -5.31 -2.82
C VAL A 50 9.58 -4.73 -2.81
N ASN A 51 10.29 -4.79 -3.94
CA ASN A 51 11.63 -4.21 -4.06
C ASN A 51 11.62 -2.70 -3.83
N LEU A 52 10.64 -1.99 -4.38
CA LEU A 52 10.47 -0.55 -4.18
C LEU A 52 10.29 -0.23 -2.69
N ALA A 53 9.43 -0.96 -2.00
CA ALA A 53 9.21 -0.80 -0.56
C ALA A 53 10.47 -1.12 0.25
N VAL A 54 11.17 -2.23 -0.04
CA VAL A 54 12.42 -2.63 0.65
C VAL A 54 13.53 -1.61 0.47
N GLN A 55 13.67 -1.03 -0.72
CA GLN A 55 14.74 -0.07 -1.02
C GLN A 55 14.50 1.30 -0.41
N ASN A 56 13.25 1.70 -0.21
CA ASN A 56 12.90 3.07 0.15
C ASN A 56 12.19 3.19 1.51
N SER A 57 12.04 2.11 2.27
CA SER A 57 11.42 2.10 3.58
C SER A 57 12.07 1.07 4.51
N GLU A 58 11.54 0.96 5.72
CA GLU A 58 11.95 -0.07 6.69
C GLU A 58 11.22 -1.41 6.49
N PHE A 59 10.38 -1.55 5.48
CA PHE A 59 9.74 -2.81 5.17
C PHE A 59 10.78 -3.87 4.83
N ARG A 60 10.71 -5.02 5.51
CA ARG A 60 11.63 -6.16 5.28
C ARG A 60 10.82 -7.44 5.25
N PRO A 61 10.68 -8.07 4.08
CA PRO A 61 10.03 -9.38 3.96
C PRO A 61 10.71 -10.42 4.84
N SER A 62 9.92 -11.18 5.56
CA SER A 62 10.42 -12.25 6.44
C SER A 62 10.90 -13.46 5.64
N SER A 63 11.48 -14.42 6.37
CA SER A 63 11.81 -15.75 5.82
C SER A 63 10.59 -16.49 5.26
N ASN A 64 9.38 -16.20 5.77
CA ASN A 64 8.14 -16.82 5.29
C ASN A 64 7.80 -16.34 3.86
N VAL A 65 7.92 -15.04 3.57
CA VAL A 65 7.75 -14.49 2.21
C VAL A 65 8.78 -15.09 1.27
N ILE A 66 10.06 -15.16 1.69
CA ILE A 66 11.14 -15.73 0.88
C ILE A 66 10.88 -17.21 0.58
N SER A 67 10.40 -17.97 1.56
CA SER A 67 10.06 -19.38 1.40
C SER A 67 8.86 -19.58 0.48
N ALA A 68 7.82 -18.77 0.62
CA ALA A 68 6.66 -18.81 -0.26
C ALA A 68 7.02 -18.44 -1.70
N LEU A 69 7.90 -17.43 -1.89
CA LEU A 69 8.42 -17.06 -3.21
C LEU A 69 9.22 -18.19 -3.86
N LYS A 70 10.12 -18.85 -3.09
CA LYS A 70 10.88 -20.00 -3.59
C LYS A 70 9.96 -21.16 -3.99
N SER A 71 8.94 -21.46 -3.20
CA SER A 71 7.94 -22.49 -3.50
C SER A 71 7.18 -22.16 -4.80
N PHE A 72 6.76 -20.92 -4.95
CA PHE A 72 6.10 -20.44 -6.16
C PHE A 72 7.01 -20.57 -7.39
N LEU A 73 8.26 -20.08 -7.32
CA LEU A 73 9.24 -20.18 -8.41
C LEU A 73 9.54 -21.64 -8.79
N GLY A 74 9.74 -22.51 -7.81
CA GLY A 74 9.92 -23.94 -8.06
C GLY A 74 8.72 -24.61 -8.74
N SER A 75 7.52 -24.08 -8.54
CA SER A 75 6.31 -24.53 -9.23
C SER A 75 6.26 -24.05 -10.69
N CYS A 76 6.71 -22.81 -10.95
CA CYS A 76 6.84 -22.27 -12.29
C CYS A 76 7.89 -23.03 -13.11
N ASP A 77 9.04 -23.37 -12.52
CA ASP A 77 10.11 -24.13 -13.17
C ASP A 77 9.62 -25.50 -13.69
N LYS A 78 8.73 -26.16 -12.95
CA LYS A 78 8.11 -27.42 -13.41
C LYS A 78 7.31 -27.24 -14.70
N VAL A 79 6.60 -26.11 -14.85
CA VAL A 79 5.85 -25.83 -16.10
C VAL A 79 6.81 -25.56 -17.26
N VAL A 80 7.89 -24.80 -16.99
CA VAL A 80 8.93 -24.51 -18.00
C VAL A 80 9.61 -25.79 -18.48
N GLN A 81 9.94 -26.72 -17.57
CA GLN A 81 10.55 -28.01 -17.91
C GLN A 81 9.65 -28.90 -18.78
N VAL A 82 8.33 -28.85 -18.56
CA VAL A 82 7.36 -29.60 -19.37
C VAL A 82 7.10 -28.92 -20.73
N GLY A 83 7.45 -27.64 -20.86
CA GLY A 83 7.31 -26.87 -22.10
C GLY A 83 5.87 -26.41 -22.43
N ALA A 84 4.90 -26.72 -21.57
CA ALA A 84 3.50 -26.30 -21.75
C ALA A 84 2.77 -26.21 -20.40
N ALA A 85 1.96 -25.19 -20.22
CA ALA A 85 1.03 -25.12 -19.10
C ALA A 85 -0.18 -26.03 -19.37
N ASN A 86 -0.71 -26.66 -18.35
CA ASN A 86 -1.99 -27.39 -18.41
C ASN A 86 -2.87 -26.98 -17.23
N ASN A 87 -4.15 -27.35 -17.26
CA ASN A 87 -5.11 -26.93 -16.23
C ASN A 87 -4.67 -27.31 -14.81
N ALA A 88 -4.08 -28.50 -14.61
CA ALA A 88 -3.64 -28.95 -13.29
C ALA A 88 -2.44 -28.13 -12.79
N THR A 89 -1.43 -27.91 -13.63
CA THR A 89 -0.26 -27.08 -13.28
C THR A 89 -0.66 -25.62 -13.08
N THR A 90 -1.55 -25.08 -13.89
CA THR A 90 -2.04 -23.70 -13.75
C THR A 90 -2.83 -23.52 -12.45
N GLN A 91 -3.68 -24.47 -12.07
CA GLN A 91 -4.41 -24.44 -10.79
C GLN A 91 -3.46 -24.51 -9.60
N TYR A 92 -2.43 -25.38 -9.66
CA TYR A 92 -1.45 -25.50 -8.63
C TYR A 92 -0.66 -24.19 -8.45
N ILE A 93 -0.16 -23.61 -9.54
CA ILE A 93 0.58 -22.32 -9.50
C ILE A 93 -0.33 -21.19 -9.01
N THR A 94 -1.59 -21.17 -9.40
CA THR A 94 -2.57 -20.20 -8.88
C THR A 94 -2.74 -20.33 -7.38
N SER A 95 -2.76 -21.55 -6.84
CA SER A 95 -2.82 -21.79 -5.39
C SER A 95 -1.57 -21.28 -4.68
N GLU A 96 -0.37 -21.56 -5.20
CA GLU A 96 0.89 -21.08 -4.63
C GLU A 96 1.00 -19.54 -4.73
N SER A 97 0.54 -18.95 -5.83
CA SER A 97 0.44 -17.49 -5.99
C SER A 97 -0.44 -16.86 -4.90
N LYS A 98 -1.63 -17.43 -4.66
CA LYS A 98 -2.52 -16.93 -3.59
C LYS A 98 -1.90 -17.00 -2.20
N LYS A 99 -1.14 -18.06 -1.90
CA LYS A 99 -0.41 -18.17 -0.62
C LYS A 99 0.66 -17.10 -0.51
N LEU A 100 1.44 -16.87 -1.57
CA LEU A 100 2.46 -15.83 -1.61
C LEU A 100 1.84 -14.45 -1.39
N TYR A 101 0.75 -14.12 -2.10
CA TYR A 101 0.04 -12.85 -1.89
C TYR A 101 -0.50 -12.70 -0.47
N ALA A 102 -1.04 -13.76 0.12
CA ALA A 102 -1.55 -13.71 1.48
C ALA A 102 -0.44 -13.42 2.50
N VAL A 103 0.72 -14.07 2.38
CA VAL A 103 1.85 -13.84 3.29
C VAL A 103 2.42 -12.43 3.14
N ILE A 104 2.63 -11.95 1.91
CA ILE A 104 3.08 -10.57 1.65
C ILE A 104 2.05 -9.58 2.18
N GLY A 105 0.76 -9.81 1.90
CA GLY A 105 -0.31 -8.94 2.37
C GLY A 105 -0.38 -8.82 3.88
N GLN A 106 -0.18 -9.92 4.60
CA GLN A 106 -0.13 -9.91 6.07
C GLN A 106 1.05 -9.09 6.57
N GLU A 107 2.26 -9.34 6.09
CA GLU A 107 3.47 -8.64 6.53
C GLU A 107 3.43 -7.15 6.16
N TRP A 108 2.88 -6.82 4.99
CA TRP A 108 2.64 -5.44 4.61
C TRP A 108 1.66 -4.76 5.57
N THR A 109 0.56 -5.42 5.92
CA THR A 109 -0.44 -4.89 6.84
C THR A 109 0.17 -4.57 8.21
N GLU A 110 1.00 -5.48 8.75
CA GLU A 110 1.70 -5.27 10.02
C GLU A 110 2.66 -4.08 9.94
N TYR A 111 3.45 -3.98 8.87
CA TYR A 111 4.33 -2.84 8.62
C TYR A 111 3.54 -1.54 8.47
N TYR A 112 2.49 -1.55 7.65
CA TYR A 112 1.64 -0.39 7.40
C TYR A 112 1.06 0.17 8.70
N PHE A 113 0.46 -0.66 9.54
CA PHE A 113 -0.09 -0.21 10.82
C PHE A 113 0.99 0.42 11.71
N LYS A 114 2.14 -0.21 11.80
CA LYS A 114 3.26 0.32 12.58
C LYS A 114 3.74 1.68 12.05
N ALA A 115 3.83 1.82 10.72
CA ALA A 115 4.32 3.03 10.07
C ALA A 115 3.30 4.18 10.08
N THR A 116 1.99 3.89 10.15
CA THR A 116 0.96 4.91 9.90
C THR A 116 0.07 5.25 11.09
N ALA A 117 0.04 4.43 12.15
CA ALA A 117 -0.89 4.62 13.27
C ALA A 117 -0.75 6.01 13.90
N ASN A 118 0.48 6.46 14.15
CA ASN A 118 0.74 7.77 14.74
C ASN A 118 0.31 8.90 13.81
N ILE A 119 0.75 8.85 12.55
CA ILE A 119 0.50 9.92 11.57
C ILE A 119 -1.00 10.06 11.25
N LEU A 120 -1.73 8.95 11.17
CA LEU A 120 -3.19 8.97 10.97
C LEU A 120 -3.92 9.56 12.17
N SER A 121 -3.46 9.27 13.39
CA SER A 121 -3.99 9.88 14.62
C SER A 121 -3.75 11.39 14.64
N LEU A 122 -2.54 11.83 14.25
CA LEU A 122 -2.20 13.24 14.16
C LEU A 122 -3.03 13.97 13.10
N LEU A 123 -3.16 13.42 11.91
CA LEU A 123 -4.00 13.98 10.86
C LEU A 123 -5.47 14.12 11.29
N ASP A 124 -5.98 13.13 12.03
CA ASP A 124 -7.35 13.19 12.57
C ASP A 124 -7.51 14.32 13.59
N THR A 125 -6.47 14.56 14.39
CA THR A 125 -6.43 15.65 15.37
C THR A 125 -6.34 17.01 14.71
N VAL A 126 -5.41 17.18 13.76
CA VAL A 126 -5.15 18.49 13.16
C VAL A 126 -6.17 18.91 12.10
N LYS A 127 -6.94 17.98 11.54
CA LYS A 127 -7.95 18.31 10.49
C LYS A 127 -8.95 19.38 10.94
N GLY A 128 -9.31 19.42 12.25
CA GLY A 128 -10.25 20.39 12.80
C GLY A 128 -9.65 21.78 13.06
N ILE A 129 -8.32 21.90 13.02
CA ILE A 129 -7.61 23.14 13.35
C ILE A 129 -6.95 23.80 12.13
N ILE A 130 -6.59 23.05 11.09
CA ILE A 130 -6.00 23.60 9.88
C ILE A 130 -7.02 24.43 9.06
N PRO A 131 -6.57 25.45 8.30
CA PRO A 131 -7.46 26.28 7.48
C PRO A 131 -8.19 25.51 6.38
N ASP A 132 -7.57 24.46 5.84
CA ASP A 132 -8.13 23.60 4.79
C ASP A 132 -8.08 22.13 5.22
N GLU A 133 -9.17 21.67 5.84
CA GLU A 133 -9.31 20.27 6.29
C GLU A 133 -9.20 19.23 5.15
N ASN A 134 -9.48 19.65 3.90
CA ASN A 134 -9.39 18.75 2.75
C ASN A 134 -7.96 18.24 2.55
N LYS A 135 -6.93 19.00 2.92
CA LYS A 135 -5.54 18.56 2.86
C LYS A 135 -5.31 17.32 3.75
N ALA A 136 -5.76 17.38 5.02
CA ALA A 136 -5.62 16.24 5.94
C ALA A 136 -6.48 15.04 5.49
N ILE A 137 -7.69 15.29 4.99
CA ILE A 137 -8.55 14.24 4.43
C ILE A 137 -7.87 13.57 3.22
N TYR A 138 -7.26 14.35 2.34
CA TYR A 138 -6.59 13.84 1.15
C TYR A 138 -5.35 12.99 1.51
N ALA A 139 -4.49 13.48 2.40
CA ALA A 139 -3.35 12.73 2.91
C ALA A 139 -3.79 11.41 3.58
N THR A 140 -4.80 11.49 4.46
CA THR A 140 -5.41 10.32 5.11
C THR A 140 -5.92 9.29 4.09
N ASN A 141 -6.62 9.74 3.05
CA ASN A 141 -7.16 8.84 2.02
C ASN A 141 -6.04 8.17 1.21
N LYS A 142 -4.95 8.89 0.91
CA LYS A 142 -3.78 8.30 0.26
C LYS A 142 -3.14 7.23 1.13
N ILE A 143 -2.89 7.54 2.40
CA ILE A 143 -2.34 6.58 3.36
C ILE A 143 -3.26 5.35 3.44
N LYS A 144 -4.57 5.53 3.61
CA LYS A 144 -5.54 4.43 3.73
C LYS A 144 -5.62 3.56 2.48
N LYS A 145 -5.39 4.10 1.28
CA LYS A 145 -5.32 3.28 0.05
C LYS A 145 -4.19 2.25 0.08
N ALA A 146 -3.12 2.52 0.81
CA ALA A 146 -1.99 1.61 0.95
C ALA A 146 -2.20 0.51 2.01
N ALA A 147 -3.29 0.53 2.78
CA ALA A 147 -3.51 -0.38 3.89
C ALA A 147 -3.55 -1.87 3.48
N SER A 148 -4.10 -2.16 2.30
CA SER A 148 -4.19 -3.52 1.79
C SER A 148 -3.22 -3.70 0.62
N TRP A 149 -2.42 -4.76 0.67
CA TRP A 149 -1.57 -5.12 -0.45
C TRP A 149 -2.42 -5.50 -1.67
N ASN A 150 -2.20 -4.81 -2.78
CA ASN A 150 -2.89 -5.09 -4.03
C ASN A 150 -1.91 -4.91 -5.20
N THR A 151 -1.83 -5.90 -6.08
CA THR A 151 -0.94 -5.89 -7.25
C THR A 151 -1.27 -4.85 -8.31
N SER A 152 -2.50 -4.34 -8.31
CA SER A 152 -2.93 -3.28 -9.24
C SER A 152 -2.70 -1.86 -8.73
N ILE A 153 -2.27 -1.71 -7.48
CA ILE A 153 -2.07 -0.43 -6.81
C ILE A 153 -0.62 -0.35 -6.34
N ASP A 154 0.04 0.74 -6.66
CA ASP A 154 1.36 1.08 -6.12
C ASP A 154 1.22 1.49 -4.64
N ASN A 155 1.17 0.50 -3.77
CA ASN A 155 0.92 0.69 -2.35
C ASN A 155 2.00 1.54 -1.68
N TYR A 156 3.25 1.28 -2.02
CA TYR A 156 4.35 2.01 -1.43
C TYR A 156 4.35 3.49 -1.84
N ASN A 157 4.11 3.80 -3.11
CA ASN A 157 4.08 5.18 -3.57
C ASN A 157 2.88 5.95 -2.98
N TYR A 158 1.71 5.32 -2.82
CA TYR A 158 0.58 5.92 -2.11
C TYR A 158 0.92 6.21 -0.66
N LEU A 159 1.56 5.26 0.04
CA LEU A 159 2.00 5.45 1.42
C LEU A 159 2.99 6.61 1.51
N LYS A 160 4.06 6.58 0.71
CA LYS A 160 5.10 7.62 0.69
C LYS A 160 4.53 9.02 0.40
N GLN A 161 3.67 9.14 -0.61
CA GLN A 161 3.03 10.42 -0.94
C GLN A 161 2.12 10.91 0.17
N GLY A 162 1.32 10.00 0.76
CA GLY A 162 0.42 10.37 1.85
C GLY A 162 1.17 10.82 3.10
N ILE A 163 2.27 10.14 3.46
CA ILE A 163 3.15 10.54 4.56
C ILE A 163 3.77 11.91 4.27
N ALA A 164 4.36 12.11 3.10
CA ALA A 164 4.98 13.40 2.74
C ALA A 164 3.98 14.58 2.75
N GLU A 165 2.71 14.33 2.39
CA GLU A 165 1.65 15.33 2.50
C GLU A 165 1.27 15.61 3.96
N ALA A 166 1.26 14.57 4.80
CA ALA A 166 1.03 14.72 6.23
C ALA A 166 2.16 15.51 6.91
N ASP A 167 3.42 15.17 6.62
CA ASP A 167 4.59 15.88 7.15
C ASP A 167 4.52 17.37 6.80
N LYS A 168 4.17 17.69 5.55
CA LYS A 168 4.00 19.08 5.14
C LYS A 168 2.89 19.82 5.90
N ILE A 169 1.79 19.14 6.25
CA ILE A 169 0.72 19.73 7.06
C ILE A 169 1.24 20.01 8.47
N LEU A 170 2.04 19.11 9.04
CA LEU A 170 2.63 19.30 10.37
C LEU A 170 3.69 20.41 10.38
N GLU A 171 4.52 20.48 9.33
CA GLU A 171 5.48 21.57 9.13
C GLU A 171 4.78 22.94 9.00
N ASP A 172 3.69 23.02 8.21
CA ASP A 172 2.88 24.24 8.04
C ASP A 172 2.28 24.75 9.37
N LEU A 173 2.16 23.88 10.39
CA LEU A 173 1.70 24.20 11.76
C LEU A 173 2.84 24.44 12.74
N ASP A 174 4.08 24.44 12.28
CA ASP A 174 5.30 24.54 13.12
C ASP A 174 5.35 23.44 14.21
N LEU A 175 4.90 22.23 13.84
CA LEU A 175 4.82 21.09 14.74
C LEU A 175 5.96 20.10 14.44
N ASP A 176 6.98 20.11 15.27
CA ASP A 176 8.01 19.08 15.27
C ASP A 176 7.50 17.79 15.93
N GLU A 177 8.01 16.63 15.48
CA GLU A 177 7.63 15.30 16.01
C GLU A 177 7.78 15.17 17.55
N ASP A 178 8.73 15.88 18.14
CA ASP A 178 9.03 15.85 19.57
C ASP A 178 8.43 17.06 20.35
N SER A 179 7.58 17.89 19.70
CA SER A 179 7.05 19.09 20.35
C SER A 179 6.04 18.76 21.45
N GLU A 180 6.07 19.54 22.55
CA GLU A 180 5.05 19.46 23.61
C GLU A 180 3.64 19.69 23.06
N ILE A 181 3.53 20.53 22.02
CA ILE A 181 2.27 20.85 21.34
C ILE A 181 1.69 19.57 20.68
N LEU A 182 2.52 18.79 20.03
CA LEU A 182 2.11 17.54 19.38
C LEU A 182 1.67 16.49 20.40
N ALA A 183 2.40 16.37 21.51
CA ALA A 183 2.01 15.51 22.63
C ALA A 183 0.67 15.94 23.23
N PHE A 184 0.43 17.24 23.38
CA PHE A 184 -0.83 17.79 23.84
C PHE A 184 -1.98 17.51 22.87
N LEU A 185 -1.78 17.75 21.57
CA LEU A 185 -2.79 17.46 20.53
C LEU A 185 -3.19 15.98 20.51
N LYS A 186 -2.25 15.09 20.77
CA LYS A 186 -2.52 13.67 20.90
C LYS A 186 -3.44 13.38 22.09
N LEU A 187 -3.18 14.00 23.24
CA LEU A 187 -4.08 13.90 24.40
C LEU A 187 -5.47 14.47 24.12
N VAL A 188 -5.55 15.56 23.35
CA VAL A 188 -6.83 16.14 22.91
C VAL A 188 -7.60 15.15 22.05
N SER A 189 -6.93 14.52 21.06
CA SER A 189 -7.57 13.55 20.16
C SER A 189 -8.08 12.30 20.88
N GLU A 190 -7.39 11.92 21.96
CA GLU A 190 -7.76 10.79 22.81
C GLU A 190 -8.82 11.16 23.86
N GLY A 191 -9.25 12.44 23.94
CA GLY A 191 -10.14 12.93 24.98
C GLY A 191 -9.55 12.91 26.39
N LYS A 192 -8.21 12.87 26.50
CA LYS A 192 -7.45 12.76 27.76
C LYS A 192 -6.79 14.08 28.19
N ALA A 193 -6.85 15.09 27.34
CA ALA A 193 -6.25 16.39 27.66
C ALA A 193 -7.02 17.05 28.80
N THR A 194 -6.26 17.56 29.77
CA THR A 194 -6.75 18.30 30.93
C THR A 194 -6.05 19.65 31.04
N ILE A 195 -6.55 20.52 31.91
CA ILE A 195 -5.92 21.81 32.19
C ILE A 195 -4.45 21.66 32.64
N LEU A 196 -4.11 20.55 33.28
CA LEU A 196 -2.75 20.29 33.76
C LEU A 196 -1.75 20.01 32.62
N ASN A 197 -2.25 19.75 31.42
CA ASN A 197 -1.42 19.55 30.22
C ASN A 197 -1.12 20.85 29.47
N LEU A 198 -1.67 21.99 29.91
CA LEU A 198 -1.46 23.30 29.30
C LEU A 198 -0.19 23.95 29.85
N THR A 199 0.90 23.86 29.12
CA THR A 199 2.13 24.61 29.39
C THR A 199 2.04 26.01 28.79
N ASP A 200 2.96 26.90 29.19
CA ASP A 200 3.03 28.25 28.60
C ASP A 200 3.29 28.21 27.10
N GLU A 201 4.06 27.24 26.63
CA GLU A 201 4.34 27.00 25.21
C GLU A 201 3.06 26.63 24.45
N ILE A 202 2.29 25.69 24.96
CA ILE A 202 1.01 25.28 24.38
C ILE A 202 0.00 26.42 24.38
N LEU A 203 -0.07 27.18 25.48
CA LEU A 203 -0.96 28.33 25.56
C LEU A 203 -0.59 29.45 24.57
N ASN A 204 0.69 29.70 24.36
CA ASN A 204 1.18 30.65 23.40
C ASN A 204 0.87 30.19 21.96
N TRP A 205 1.10 28.92 21.66
CA TRP A 205 0.78 28.33 20.37
C TRP A 205 -0.73 28.42 20.07
N ILE A 206 -1.60 28.03 21.00
CA ILE A 206 -3.07 28.13 20.86
C ILE A 206 -3.49 29.58 20.53
N LYS A 207 -2.86 30.58 21.18
CA LYS A 207 -3.15 32.00 20.93
C LYS A 207 -2.65 32.45 19.55
N THR A 208 -1.42 32.05 19.20
CA THR A 208 -0.79 32.44 17.92
C THR A 208 -1.57 31.88 16.73
N GLU A 209 -1.97 30.61 16.81
CA GLU A 209 -2.75 29.94 15.77
C GLU A 209 -4.27 30.23 15.85
N ASN A 210 -4.71 31.05 16.83
CA ASN A 210 -6.11 31.41 17.03
C ASN A 210 -7.06 30.20 17.18
N LEU A 211 -6.63 29.21 17.99
CA LEU A 211 -7.29 27.91 18.13
C LEU A 211 -8.17 27.78 19.37
N ALA A 212 -8.31 28.84 20.18
CA ALA A 212 -9.02 28.79 21.44
C ALA A 212 -10.47 28.28 21.33
N ASP A 213 -11.13 28.58 20.22
CA ASP A 213 -12.53 28.17 19.95
C ASP A 213 -12.63 26.78 19.29
N LYS A 214 -11.51 26.17 18.93
CA LYS A 214 -11.46 24.89 18.20
C LYS A 214 -11.01 23.70 19.05
N LEU A 215 -10.36 23.97 20.18
CA LEU A 215 -9.82 22.94 21.07
C LEU A 215 -10.72 22.77 22.29
N TYR A 216 -11.20 21.56 22.52
CA TYR A 216 -11.99 21.19 23.67
C TYR A 216 -11.15 20.35 24.64
N ILE A 217 -11.09 20.81 25.89
CA ILE A 217 -10.37 20.14 26.97
C ILE A 217 -11.39 19.68 28.00
N ASN A 218 -11.28 18.44 28.44
CA ASN A 218 -12.12 17.91 29.52
C ASN A 218 -11.63 18.44 30.88
N PHE A 219 -12.58 18.80 31.73
CA PHE A 219 -12.34 19.20 33.12
C PHE A 219 -12.48 18.02 34.06
#